data_3f034f73365563ec6cd83bdcef771821
#
_entry.id   3f034f73365563ec6cd83bdcef771821
#
_cell.length_a   1.000
_cell.length_b   1.000
_cell.length_c   1.000
_cell.angle_alpha   90.00
_cell.angle_beta   90.00
_cell.angle_gamma   90.00
#
_symmetry.space_group_name_H-M   'P 1'
#
loop_
_entity.id
_entity.type
_entity.pdbx_description
1 polymer ?
#
loop_
_entity_poly.entity_id
_entity_poly.type
_entity_poly.pdbx_seq_one_letter_code
_entity_poly.pdbx_strand_id
1 'polypeptide(L)'
;MILYPSHKWNKTACSHAVFYVKRKIKAGNNMISVHHLECSRSFRILWALEELGLDYDIHYYQRLPNYSAPETLKCIHPLGKAPILTDDDQVIAESAVILEYLQQRYDQKQQFKPTQPQDLQQYIYWMHYAEGSLMPLLVMTLVMNSVNKHVPWLIQPVAKKITEGVKANFVRPRMKDHISFLENYLAEHEYFAGDFSFADIQMSFPLEALQSRLQGKYPNIQAFLHRIQQRPAFQKAKQKGMGSNERNCADI
;
A
#
# COMPACT_ATOMS: atom_id res chain seq x y z
N MET A 1 -2.59 -5.60 -20.07
CA MET A 1 -3.52 -6.05 -19.01
C MET A 1 -3.35 -7.57 -18.87
N ILE A 2 -2.72 -8.03 -17.79
CA ILE A 2 -2.50 -9.47 -17.57
C ILE A 2 -3.79 -9.99 -16.92
N LEU A 3 -4.68 -10.56 -17.74
CA LEU A 3 -5.84 -11.30 -17.27
C LEU A 3 -5.37 -12.69 -16.83
N TYR A 4 -5.44 -12.98 -15.55
CA TYR A 4 -5.25 -14.35 -15.07
C TYR A 4 -6.55 -15.15 -15.29
N PRO A 5 -6.53 -16.19 -16.14
CA PRO A 5 -7.70 -17.05 -16.30
C PRO A 5 -7.99 -17.79 -14.98
N SER A 6 -9.24 -17.93 -14.64
CA SER A 6 -9.78 -18.55 -13.42
C SER A 6 -9.53 -20.07 -13.34
N HIS A 7 -8.35 -20.57 -13.71
CA HIS A 7 -8.08 -21.99 -13.84
C HIS A 7 -7.23 -22.59 -12.72
N LYS A 8 -7.86 -23.57 -12.02
CA LYS A 8 -7.25 -24.68 -11.26
C LYS A 8 -6.38 -24.33 -10.06
N TRP A 9 -6.98 -23.78 -9.01
CA TRP A 9 -6.37 -23.77 -7.68
C TRP A 9 -7.20 -24.65 -6.71
N ASN A 10 -6.55 -25.20 -5.70
CA ASN A 10 -7.07 -26.22 -4.80
C ASN A 10 -8.47 -25.88 -4.26
N LYS A 11 -9.49 -26.59 -4.77
CA LYS A 11 -10.92 -26.26 -4.62
C LYS A 11 -11.46 -26.41 -3.19
N THR A 12 -10.78 -27.13 -2.32
CA THR A 12 -11.33 -27.55 -1.02
C THR A 12 -11.24 -26.46 0.06
N ALA A 13 -10.22 -25.59 0.04
CA ALA A 13 -10.08 -24.50 1.02
C ALA A 13 -10.77 -23.18 0.57
N CYS A 14 -11.11 -23.07 -0.71
CA CYS A 14 -11.60 -21.83 -1.31
C CYS A 14 -13.11 -21.76 -1.51
N SER A 15 -13.88 -22.78 -1.12
CA SER A 15 -15.29 -22.92 -1.49
C SER A 15 -16.17 -21.76 -1.02
N HIS A 16 -15.94 -21.20 0.17
CA HIS A 16 -16.80 -20.15 0.72
C HIS A 16 -16.47 -18.75 0.17
N ALA A 17 -15.17 -18.37 0.07
CA ALA A 17 -14.77 -17.04 -0.42
C ALA A 17 -15.07 -16.86 -1.92
N VAL A 18 -14.75 -17.88 -2.74
CA VAL A 18 -15.04 -17.89 -4.18
C VAL A 18 -16.55 -17.98 -4.45
N PHE A 19 -17.31 -18.69 -3.60
CA PHE A 19 -18.76 -18.79 -3.74
C PHE A 19 -19.48 -17.48 -3.42
N TYR A 20 -18.96 -16.72 -2.45
CA TYR A 20 -19.52 -15.42 -2.07
C TYR A 20 -19.30 -14.36 -3.16
N VAL A 21 -18.09 -14.28 -3.72
CA VAL A 21 -17.78 -13.41 -4.86
C VAL A 21 -18.65 -13.80 -6.07
N LYS A 22 -18.73 -15.08 -6.43
CA LYS A 22 -19.55 -15.54 -7.56
C LYS A 22 -21.06 -15.38 -7.35
N ARG A 23 -21.55 -15.41 -6.11
CA ARG A 23 -22.99 -15.26 -5.82
C ARG A 23 -23.46 -13.82 -5.98
N LYS A 24 -22.61 -12.82 -5.68
CA LYS A 24 -22.90 -11.40 -5.88
C LYS A 24 -22.85 -10.99 -7.36
N ILE A 25 -21.92 -11.55 -8.13
CA ILE A 25 -21.83 -11.33 -9.59
C ILE A 25 -23.14 -11.78 -10.29
N LYS A 26 -23.78 -12.86 -9.83
CA LYS A 26 -25.09 -13.32 -10.38
C LYS A 26 -26.27 -12.41 -10.04
N ALA A 27 -26.14 -11.50 -9.08
CA ALA A 27 -27.22 -10.61 -8.64
C ALA A 27 -27.31 -9.29 -9.44
N GLY A 28 -26.49 -9.10 -10.49
CA GLY A 28 -26.60 -7.95 -11.41
C GLY A 28 -26.17 -6.60 -10.87
N ASN A 29 -25.56 -6.54 -9.69
CA ASN A 29 -24.94 -5.33 -9.17
C ASN A 29 -23.44 -5.37 -9.47
N ASN A 30 -22.97 -4.54 -10.37
CA ASN A 30 -21.55 -4.19 -10.51
C ASN A 30 -21.08 -3.66 -9.17
N MET A 31 -20.27 -4.44 -8.44
CA MET A 31 -19.82 -4.01 -7.11
C MET A 31 -18.33 -4.23 -6.96
N ILE A 32 -17.64 -3.11 -6.85
CA ILE A 32 -16.22 -3.07 -6.50
C ILE A 32 -16.06 -3.69 -5.11
N SER A 33 -15.13 -4.61 -4.94
CA SER A 33 -14.77 -5.14 -3.63
C SER A 33 -13.25 -5.04 -3.41
N VAL A 34 -12.88 -4.58 -2.22
CA VAL A 34 -11.47 -4.46 -1.81
C VAL A 34 -11.14 -5.54 -0.79
N HIS A 35 -10.13 -6.35 -1.08
CA HIS A 35 -9.56 -7.29 -0.12
C HIS A 35 -8.50 -6.56 0.71
N HIS A 36 -8.93 -6.06 1.88
CA HIS A 36 -8.16 -5.21 2.77
C HIS A 36 -7.46 -6.06 3.85
N LEU A 37 -6.14 -6.01 3.87
CA LEU A 37 -5.32 -6.60 4.93
C LEU A 37 -4.93 -5.51 5.92
N GLU A 38 -5.08 -5.76 7.22
CA GLU A 38 -4.68 -4.80 8.26
C GLU A 38 -3.25 -4.30 8.07
N CYS A 39 -3.01 -3.03 8.36
CA CYS A 39 -1.70 -2.37 8.29
C CYS A 39 -0.94 -2.66 6.99
N SER A 40 -1.60 -2.51 5.86
CA SER A 40 -1.03 -2.81 4.56
C SER A 40 -1.30 -1.73 3.52
N ARG A 41 -0.67 -1.90 2.37
CA ARG A 41 -0.84 -1.04 1.20
C ARG A 41 -2.29 -0.96 0.69
N SER A 42 -3.17 -1.85 1.15
CA SER A 42 -4.59 -1.85 0.75
C SER A 42 -5.35 -0.62 1.22
N PHE A 43 -4.86 0.09 2.24
CA PHE A 43 -5.41 1.38 2.65
C PHE A 43 -5.42 2.41 1.51
N ARG A 44 -4.39 2.43 0.66
CA ARG A 44 -4.34 3.30 -0.53
C ARG A 44 -5.57 3.14 -1.42
N ILE A 45 -6.06 1.91 -1.54
CA ILE A 45 -7.18 1.59 -2.43
C ILE A 45 -8.50 2.04 -1.81
N LEU A 46 -8.67 1.85 -0.51
CA LEU A 46 -9.82 2.41 0.21
C LEU A 46 -9.88 3.93 0.04
N TRP A 47 -8.74 4.59 0.22
CA TRP A 47 -8.66 6.05 0.07
C TRP A 47 -8.94 6.52 -1.36
N ALA A 48 -8.39 5.84 -2.38
CA ALA A 48 -8.66 6.18 -3.78
C ALA A 48 -10.15 6.05 -4.13
N LEU A 49 -10.82 5.01 -3.62
CA LEU A 49 -12.27 4.82 -3.83
C LEU A 49 -13.11 5.92 -3.14
N GLU A 50 -12.70 6.37 -1.96
CA GLU A 50 -13.35 7.50 -1.28
C GLU A 50 -13.12 8.84 -2.02
N GLU A 51 -11.94 9.07 -2.60
CA GLU A 51 -11.68 10.25 -3.43
C GLU A 51 -12.52 10.24 -4.72
N LEU A 52 -12.74 9.07 -5.31
CA LEU A 52 -13.61 8.91 -6.46
C LEU A 52 -15.11 8.95 -6.12
N GLY A 53 -15.47 8.88 -4.84
CA GLY A 53 -16.86 8.83 -4.39
C GLY A 53 -17.61 7.57 -4.80
N LEU A 54 -16.91 6.44 -4.93
CA LEU A 54 -17.45 5.16 -5.37
C LEU A 54 -18.00 4.35 -4.21
N ASP A 55 -19.05 3.58 -4.48
CA ASP A 55 -19.55 2.55 -3.56
C ASP A 55 -18.75 1.27 -3.73
N TYR A 56 -18.39 0.63 -2.64
CA TYR A 56 -17.59 -0.61 -2.63
C TYR A 56 -17.81 -1.43 -1.37
N ASP A 57 -17.54 -2.73 -1.45
CA ASP A 57 -17.48 -3.65 -0.31
C ASP A 57 -16.04 -3.81 0.17
N ILE A 58 -15.87 -4.11 1.47
CA ILE A 58 -14.57 -4.41 2.07
C ILE A 58 -14.58 -5.82 2.63
N HIS A 59 -13.62 -6.65 2.18
CA HIS A 59 -13.29 -7.93 2.78
C HIS A 59 -12.06 -7.77 3.66
N TYR A 60 -12.25 -7.83 4.98
CA TYR A 60 -11.18 -7.63 5.96
C TYR A 60 -10.38 -8.91 6.19
N TYR A 61 -9.07 -8.77 6.23
CA TYR A 61 -8.14 -9.83 6.57
C TYR A 61 -7.20 -9.36 7.68
N GLN A 62 -7.00 -10.22 8.68
CA GLN A 62 -6.02 -9.99 9.73
C GLN A 62 -4.69 -10.65 9.37
N ARG A 63 -3.58 -10.03 9.79
CA ARG A 63 -2.27 -10.64 9.64
C ARG A 63 -2.11 -11.83 10.58
N LEU A 64 -1.43 -12.86 10.09
CA LEU A 64 -0.98 -13.96 10.92
C LEU A 64 0.15 -13.48 11.87
N PRO A 65 0.44 -14.23 12.95
CA PRO A 65 1.51 -13.87 13.90
C PRO A 65 2.89 -13.66 13.27
N ASN A 66 3.16 -14.28 12.14
CA ASN A 66 4.39 -14.12 11.34
C ASN A 66 4.32 -12.96 10.35
N TYR A 67 3.36 -12.04 10.50
CA TYR A 67 3.08 -10.89 9.63
C TYR A 67 2.66 -11.23 8.19
N SER A 68 2.47 -12.49 7.84
CA SER A 68 1.96 -12.86 6.52
C SER A 68 0.45 -12.62 6.42
N ALA A 69 -0.03 -12.56 5.18
CA ALA A 69 -1.46 -12.59 4.90
C ALA A 69 -2.00 -14.03 5.07
N PRO A 70 -3.28 -14.21 5.44
CA PRO A 70 -3.88 -15.53 5.54
C PRO A 70 -3.97 -16.21 4.16
N GLU A 71 -3.89 -17.54 4.15
CA GLU A 71 -3.93 -18.37 2.93
C GLU A 71 -5.22 -18.17 2.11
N THR A 72 -6.30 -17.72 2.75
CA THR A 72 -7.58 -17.41 2.07
C THR A 72 -7.43 -16.34 0.98
N LEU A 73 -6.46 -15.42 1.09
CA LEU A 73 -6.16 -14.47 0.03
C LEU A 73 -5.63 -15.14 -1.25
N LYS A 74 -4.99 -16.30 -1.14
CA LYS A 74 -4.55 -17.07 -2.31
C LYS A 74 -5.70 -17.64 -3.13
N CYS A 75 -6.90 -17.72 -2.55
CA CYS A 75 -8.10 -18.10 -3.28
C CYS A 75 -8.56 -17.01 -4.25
N ILE A 76 -8.17 -15.77 -4.02
CA ILE A 76 -8.53 -14.62 -4.85
C ILE A 76 -7.41 -14.33 -5.86
N HIS A 77 -6.15 -14.28 -5.39
CA HIS A 77 -4.99 -14.04 -6.26
C HIS A 77 -3.82 -14.96 -5.83
N PRO A 78 -3.09 -15.58 -6.78
CA PRO A 78 -2.09 -16.62 -6.50
C PRO A 78 -1.02 -16.24 -5.48
N LEU A 79 -0.59 -14.97 -5.47
CA LEU A 79 0.41 -14.49 -4.53
C LEU A 79 -0.13 -14.27 -3.11
N GLY A 80 -1.47 -14.20 -2.93
CA GLY A 80 -2.08 -13.98 -1.62
C GLY A 80 -1.60 -12.71 -0.92
N LYS A 81 -1.34 -11.63 -1.68
CA LYS A 81 -0.87 -10.34 -1.16
C LYS A 81 -1.93 -9.28 -1.35
N ALA A 82 -2.10 -8.39 -0.37
CA ALA A 82 -2.95 -7.21 -0.47
C ALA A 82 -2.14 -5.98 -0.92
N PRO A 83 -2.78 -5.02 -1.65
CA PRO A 83 -4.20 -5.01 -2.02
C PRO A 83 -4.56 -5.95 -3.16
N ILE A 84 -5.81 -6.40 -3.15
CA ILE A 84 -6.50 -6.98 -4.30
C ILE A 84 -7.83 -6.24 -4.45
N LEU A 85 -8.15 -5.83 -5.67
CA LEU A 85 -9.45 -5.29 -6.05
C LEU A 85 -10.15 -6.31 -6.93
N THR A 86 -11.43 -6.54 -6.69
CA THR A 86 -12.31 -7.27 -7.62
C THR A 86 -13.36 -6.29 -8.15
N ASP A 87 -13.54 -6.26 -9.46
CA ASP A 87 -14.53 -5.46 -10.15
C ASP A 87 -15.13 -6.31 -11.27
N ASP A 88 -16.38 -6.68 -11.11
CA ASP A 88 -17.02 -7.72 -11.91
C ASP A 88 -16.20 -9.02 -11.95
N ASP A 89 -15.83 -9.48 -13.14
CA ASP A 89 -15.00 -10.67 -13.36
C ASP A 89 -13.48 -10.37 -13.29
N GLN A 90 -13.10 -9.12 -13.05
CA GLN A 90 -11.69 -8.75 -13.01
C GLN A 90 -11.14 -8.88 -11.59
N VAL A 91 -9.94 -9.42 -11.50
CA VAL A 91 -9.14 -9.48 -10.27
C VAL A 91 -7.85 -8.72 -10.53
N ILE A 92 -7.66 -7.63 -9.81
CA ILE A 92 -6.56 -6.71 -10.01
C ILE A 92 -5.72 -6.67 -8.74
N ALA A 93 -4.43 -6.87 -8.86
CA ALA A 93 -3.46 -6.79 -7.77
C ALA A 93 -2.39 -5.74 -8.08
N GLU A 94 -1.54 -5.42 -7.11
CA GLU A 94 -0.56 -4.34 -7.08
C GLU A 94 -1.20 -2.95 -6.95
N SER A 95 -0.80 -2.21 -5.92
CA SER A 95 -1.46 -0.93 -5.59
C SER A 95 -1.41 0.08 -6.73
N ALA A 96 -0.26 0.21 -7.42
CA ALA A 96 -0.14 1.13 -8.54
C ALA A 96 -1.04 0.72 -9.73
N VAL A 97 -1.12 -0.59 -10.03
CA VAL A 97 -2.00 -1.11 -11.10
C VAL A 97 -3.47 -0.86 -10.77
N ILE A 98 -3.86 -1.07 -9.51
CA ILE A 98 -5.24 -0.80 -9.08
C ILE A 98 -5.56 0.69 -9.18
N LEU A 99 -4.65 1.57 -8.74
CA LEU A 99 -4.82 3.02 -8.85
C LEU A 99 -4.97 3.47 -10.31
N GLU A 100 -4.11 2.97 -11.21
CA GLU A 100 -4.22 3.25 -12.64
C GLU A 100 -5.53 2.72 -13.25
N TYR A 101 -5.96 1.52 -12.85
CA TYR A 101 -7.24 0.95 -13.27
C TYR A 101 -8.42 1.84 -12.83
N LEU A 102 -8.46 2.22 -11.56
CA LEU A 102 -9.51 3.08 -11.01
C LEU A 102 -9.54 4.44 -11.71
N GLN A 103 -8.37 5.01 -11.98
CA GLN A 103 -8.24 6.28 -12.69
C GLN A 103 -8.81 6.18 -14.11
N GLN A 104 -8.41 5.16 -14.87
CA GLN A 104 -8.85 4.99 -16.25
C GLN A 104 -10.34 4.69 -16.38
N ARG A 105 -10.91 3.94 -15.44
CA ARG A 105 -12.29 3.47 -15.53
C ARG A 105 -13.30 4.41 -14.88
N TYR A 106 -12.92 5.06 -13.78
CA TYR A 106 -13.86 5.78 -12.92
C TYR A 106 -13.57 7.27 -12.74
N ASP A 107 -12.35 7.74 -13.00
CA ASP A 107 -12.02 9.16 -12.95
C ASP A 107 -12.38 9.88 -14.27
N GLN A 108 -13.66 9.97 -14.54
CA GLN A 108 -14.18 10.59 -15.77
C GLN A 108 -13.78 12.07 -15.90
N LYS A 109 -13.56 12.75 -14.78
CA LYS A 109 -13.16 14.16 -14.74
C LYS A 109 -11.66 14.37 -14.82
N GLN A 110 -10.88 13.29 -14.89
CA GLN A 110 -9.42 13.31 -14.90
C GLN A 110 -8.80 14.14 -13.76
N GLN A 111 -9.35 14.00 -12.56
CA GLN A 111 -8.94 14.79 -11.38
C GLN A 111 -7.69 14.24 -10.69
N PHE A 112 -7.42 12.93 -10.84
CA PHE A 112 -6.39 12.24 -10.07
C PHE A 112 -5.18 11.81 -10.89
N LYS A 113 -5.12 12.25 -12.15
CA LYS A 113 -3.95 12.08 -13.02
C LYS A 113 -3.74 13.34 -13.85
N PRO A 114 -2.58 13.99 -13.75
CA PRO A 114 -2.33 15.22 -14.49
C PRO A 114 -2.30 14.97 -15.99
N THR A 115 -2.72 15.97 -16.75
CA THR A 115 -2.74 15.96 -18.22
C THR A 115 -1.57 16.74 -18.83
N GLN A 116 -0.98 17.67 -18.07
CA GLN A 116 0.18 18.43 -18.51
C GLN A 116 1.41 17.51 -18.62
N PRO A 117 2.17 17.55 -19.71
CA PRO A 117 3.23 16.58 -19.96
C PRO A 117 4.29 16.51 -18.85
N GLN A 118 4.65 17.64 -18.26
CA GLN A 118 5.65 17.70 -17.19
C GLN A 118 5.14 17.03 -15.91
N ASP A 119 3.92 17.36 -15.49
CA ASP A 119 3.30 16.78 -14.29
C ASP A 119 2.97 15.30 -14.49
N LEU A 120 2.57 14.90 -15.70
CA LEU A 120 2.34 13.51 -16.05
C LEU A 120 3.64 12.68 -15.94
N GLN A 121 4.78 13.25 -16.33
CA GLN A 121 6.07 12.57 -16.15
C GLN A 121 6.41 12.42 -14.67
N GLN A 122 6.15 13.44 -13.84
CA GLN A 122 6.30 13.35 -12.38
C GLN A 122 5.36 12.30 -11.78
N TYR A 123 4.09 12.29 -12.20
CA TYR A 123 3.12 11.27 -11.78
C TYR A 123 3.65 9.86 -12.02
N ILE A 124 4.08 9.56 -13.23
CA ILE A 124 4.63 8.24 -13.59
C ILE A 124 5.87 7.93 -12.72
N TYR A 125 6.77 8.90 -12.56
CA TYR A 125 7.96 8.72 -11.74
C TYR A 125 7.61 8.32 -10.30
N TRP A 126 6.71 9.06 -9.64
CA TRP A 126 6.36 8.82 -8.24
C TRP A 126 5.51 7.56 -8.04
N MET A 127 4.67 7.20 -9.00
CA MET A 127 3.95 5.93 -8.99
C MET A 127 4.91 4.73 -8.93
N HIS A 128 6.03 4.78 -9.64
CA HIS A 128 7.05 3.73 -9.64
C HIS A 128 8.05 3.86 -8.49
N TYR A 129 8.44 5.08 -8.14
CA TYR A 129 9.43 5.34 -7.10
C TYR A 129 9.01 4.77 -5.73
N ALA A 130 7.74 4.89 -5.38
CA ALA A 130 7.21 4.43 -4.10
C ALA A 130 7.59 2.96 -3.80
N GLU A 131 7.36 2.05 -4.73
CA GLU A 131 7.60 0.61 -4.55
C GLU A 131 8.95 0.17 -5.12
N GLY A 132 9.46 0.83 -6.16
CA GLY A 132 10.71 0.44 -6.81
C GLY A 132 11.96 0.95 -6.11
N SER A 133 11.88 2.09 -5.41
CA SER A 133 13.04 2.75 -4.83
C SER A 133 12.99 2.87 -3.31
N LEU A 134 11.91 3.44 -2.76
CA LEU A 134 11.82 3.73 -1.33
C LEU A 134 11.44 2.51 -0.50
N MET A 135 10.40 1.78 -0.90
CA MET A 135 9.92 0.62 -0.13
C MET A 135 10.95 -0.49 0.05
N PRO A 136 11.83 -0.85 -0.90
CA PRO A 136 12.83 -1.89 -0.69
C PRO A 136 13.75 -1.62 0.51
N LEU A 137 14.15 -0.37 0.74
CA LEU A 137 14.99 0.00 1.89
C LEU A 137 14.23 -0.10 3.22
N LEU A 138 12.93 0.27 3.22
CA LEU A 138 12.06 0.14 4.39
C LEU A 138 11.80 -1.33 4.73
N VAL A 139 11.53 -2.17 3.72
CA VAL A 139 11.35 -3.61 3.90
C VAL A 139 12.65 -4.27 4.38
N MET A 140 13.80 -3.90 3.83
CA MET A 140 15.10 -4.41 4.30
C MET A 140 15.31 -4.06 5.78
N THR A 141 14.98 -2.82 6.20
CA THR A 141 15.05 -2.42 7.62
C THR A 141 14.15 -3.29 8.49
N LEU A 142 12.91 -3.54 8.04
CA LEU A 142 11.96 -4.39 8.75
C LEU A 142 12.50 -5.82 8.89
N VAL A 143 13.02 -6.40 7.82
CA VAL A 143 13.61 -7.75 7.83
C VAL A 143 14.79 -7.83 8.80
N MET A 144 15.72 -6.86 8.76
CA MET A 144 16.86 -6.82 9.68
C MET A 144 16.41 -6.71 11.16
N ASN A 145 15.38 -5.92 11.43
CA ASN A 145 14.81 -5.83 12.78
C ASN A 145 14.13 -7.15 13.21
N SER A 146 13.45 -7.82 12.29
CA SER A 146 12.81 -9.11 12.52
C SER A 146 13.81 -10.21 12.86
N VAL A 147 14.94 -10.26 12.15
CA VAL A 147 16.04 -11.22 12.48
C VAL A 147 16.44 -11.10 13.94
N ASN A 148 16.63 -9.89 14.44
CA ASN A 148 17.03 -9.67 15.84
C ASN A 148 16.01 -10.16 16.87
N LYS A 149 14.72 -10.21 16.50
CA LYS A 149 13.65 -10.65 17.40
C LYS A 149 13.51 -12.19 17.44
N HIS A 150 13.90 -12.88 16.36
CA HIS A 150 13.61 -14.32 16.20
C HIS A 150 14.81 -15.25 16.38
N VAL A 151 16.03 -14.71 16.52
CA VAL A 151 17.20 -15.55 16.79
C VAL A 151 17.27 -15.97 18.26
N PRO A 152 17.78 -17.17 18.58
CA PRO A 152 18.01 -17.61 19.95
C PRO A 152 18.87 -16.62 20.75
N TRP A 153 18.55 -16.46 22.01
CA TRP A 153 19.18 -15.44 22.88
C TRP A 153 20.71 -15.51 22.94
N LEU A 154 21.29 -16.73 22.87
CA LEU A 154 22.73 -16.97 22.90
C LEU A 154 23.48 -16.32 21.73
N ILE A 155 22.88 -16.28 20.54
CA ILE A 155 23.48 -15.71 19.32
C ILE A 155 22.96 -14.32 19.01
N GLN A 156 22.04 -13.79 19.79
CA GLN A 156 21.43 -12.48 19.58
C GLN A 156 22.45 -11.33 19.49
N PRO A 157 23.54 -11.28 20.30
CA PRO A 157 24.58 -10.23 20.17
C PRO A 157 25.26 -10.24 18.79
N VAL A 158 25.54 -11.46 18.28
CA VAL A 158 26.16 -11.62 16.94
C VAL A 158 25.19 -11.18 15.84
N ALA A 159 23.94 -11.64 15.92
CA ALA A 159 22.90 -11.24 14.97
C ALA A 159 22.70 -9.71 14.96
N LYS A 160 22.65 -9.08 16.12
CA LYS A 160 22.57 -7.61 16.23
C LYS A 160 23.75 -6.92 15.56
N LYS A 161 24.98 -7.41 15.77
CA LYS A 161 26.18 -6.82 15.15
C LYS A 161 26.12 -6.92 13.62
N ILE A 162 25.69 -8.07 13.09
CA ILE A 162 25.56 -8.29 11.65
C ILE A 162 24.47 -7.38 11.07
N THR A 163 23.27 -7.39 11.65
CA THR A 163 22.14 -6.59 11.14
C THR A 163 22.38 -5.09 11.24
N GLU A 164 23.05 -4.63 12.32
CA GLU A 164 23.45 -3.23 12.43
C GLU A 164 24.56 -2.88 11.42
N GLY A 165 25.49 -3.77 11.12
CA GLY A 165 26.46 -3.61 10.06
C GLY A 165 25.82 -3.40 8.70
N VAL A 166 24.84 -4.23 8.34
CA VAL A 166 24.07 -4.08 7.10
C VAL A 166 23.29 -2.75 7.09
N LYS A 167 22.59 -2.43 8.19
CA LYS A 167 21.85 -1.18 8.27
C LYS A 167 22.77 0.05 8.18
N ALA A 168 23.90 0.03 8.85
CA ALA A 168 24.85 1.17 8.89
C ALA A 168 25.53 1.41 7.53
N ASN A 169 25.96 0.32 6.87
CA ASN A 169 26.78 0.44 5.66
C ASN A 169 25.98 0.46 4.36
N PHE A 170 24.77 -0.10 4.36
CA PHE A 170 23.95 -0.20 3.15
C PHE A 170 22.67 0.62 3.24
N VAL A 171 21.86 0.42 4.28
CA VAL A 171 20.50 0.98 4.32
C VAL A 171 20.52 2.46 4.69
N ARG A 172 21.18 2.83 5.81
CA ARG A 172 21.13 4.21 6.32
C ARG A 172 21.70 5.26 5.36
N PRO A 173 22.85 5.04 4.67
CA PRO A 173 23.35 6.02 3.71
C PRO A 173 22.35 6.27 2.58
N ARG A 174 21.82 5.20 1.96
CA ARG A 174 20.83 5.30 0.88
C ARG A 174 19.52 5.93 1.34
N MET A 175 19.05 5.53 2.52
CA MET A 175 17.85 6.13 3.12
C MET A 175 18.02 7.63 3.35
N LYS A 176 19.20 8.07 3.79
CA LYS A 176 19.51 9.49 3.96
C LYS A 176 19.38 10.25 2.64
N ASP A 177 19.89 9.69 1.55
CA ASP A 177 19.79 10.32 0.23
C ASP A 177 18.33 10.44 -0.22
N HIS A 178 17.52 9.37 -0.05
CA HIS A 178 16.09 9.39 -0.34
C HIS A 178 15.34 10.43 0.50
N ILE A 179 15.62 10.51 1.79
CA ILE A 179 15.00 11.49 2.69
C ILE A 179 15.35 12.91 2.27
N SER A 180 16.64 13.20 2.00
CA SER A 180 17.07 14.52 1.56
C SER A 180 16.41 14.90 0.23
N PHE A 181 16.31 13.96 -0.71
CA PHE A 181 15.63 14.18 -1.98
C PHE A 181 14.14 14.50 -1.80
N LEU A 182 13.44 13.72 -0.99
CA LEU A 182 12.00 13.92 -0.72
C LEU A 182 11.74 15.22 0.04
N GLU A 183 12.57 15.53 1.02
CA GLU A 183 12.44 16.76 1.83
C GLU A 183 12.65 18.01 0.97
N ASN A 184 13.67 18.00 0.08
CA ASN A 184 13.91 19.10 -0.85
C ASN A 184 12.80 19.22 -1.89
N TYR A 185 12.32 18.09 -2.43
CA TYR A 185 11.22 18.11 -3.39
C TYR A 185 9.96 18.73 -2.78
N LEU A 186 9.57 18.29 -1.58
CA LEU A 186 8.40 18.79 -0.87
C LEU A 186 8.57 20.18 -0.26
N ALA A 187 9.77 20.75 -0.26
CA ALA A 187 10.00 22.16 0.07
C ALA A 187 9.46 23.09 -1.03
N GLU A 188 9.47 22.63 -2.28
CA GLU A 188 9.08 23.42 -3.46
C GLU A 188 7.72 23.00 -4.03
N HIS A 189 7.22 21.82 -3.63
CA HIS A 189 5.99 21.23 -4.18
C HIS A 189 5.01 20.82 -3.08
N GLU A 190 3.77 21.18 -3.26
CA GLU A 190 2.69 20.80 -2.33
C GLU A 190 2.32 19.33 -2.44
N TYR A 191 2.34 18.80 -3.68
CA TYR A 191 2.03 17.42 -4.05
C TYR A 191 3.08 16.88 -5.03
N PHE A 192 3.06 15.57 -5.28
CA PHE A 192 4.10 14.90 -6.06
C PHE A 192 4.02 15.11 -7.57
N ALA A 193 2.87 15.56 -8.09
CA ALA A 193 2.67 15.69 -9.54
C ALA A 193 1.78 16.90 -9.90
N GLY A 194 2.20 18.09 -9.46
CA GLY A 194 1.40 19.31 -9.58
C GLY A 194 0.30 19.35 -8.53
N ASP A 195 -0.94 19.19 -8.93
CA ASP A 195 -2.08 19.03 -8.01
C ASP A 195 -2.14 17.64 -7.38
N PHE A 196 -3.02 17.50 -6.36
CA PHE A 196 -3.26 16.21 -5.71
C PHE A 196 -3.66 15.15 -6.72
N SER A 197 -2.99 14.01 -6.68
CA SER A 197 -3.14 12.92 -7.64
C SER A 197 -3.01 11.54 -6.97
N PHE A 198 -3.20 10.47 -7.72
CA PHE A 198 -2.95 9.13 -7.21
C PHE A 198 -1.45 8.84 -6.94
N ALA A 199 -0.54 9.67 -7.44
CA ALA A 199 0.86 9.61 -7.03
C ALA A 199 1.03 9.92 -5.54
N ASP A 200 0.24 10.86 -5.00
CA ASP A 200 0.25 11.21 -3.57
C ASP A 200 -0.29 10.06 -2.71
N ILE A 201 -1.36 9.41 -3.19
CA ILE A 201 -1.90 8.20 -2.55
C ILE A 201 -0.85 7.08 -2.57
N GLN A 202 -0.15 6.89 -3.69
CA GLN A 202 0.88 5.86 -3.81
C GLN A 202 2.08 6.16 -2.89
N MET A 203 2.49 7.40 -2.76
CA MET A 203 3.58 7.84 -1.90
C MET A 203 3.24 7.87 -0.41
N SER A 204 1.96 7.92 -0.03
CA SER A 204 1.55 8.02 1.38
C SER A 204 2.11 6.91 2.25
N PHE A 205 1.95 5.66 1.84
CA PHE A 205 2.34 4.50 2.65
C PHE A 205 3.84 4.42 2.94
N PRO A 206 4.76 4.57 1.96
CA PRO A 206 6.18 4.59 2.28
C PRO A 206 6.59 5.80 3.14
N LEU A 207 5.93 6.96 2.99
CA LEU A 207 6.24 8.13 3.82
C LEU A 207 5.74 7.97 5.26
N GLU A 208 4.55 7.39 5.48
CA GLU A 208 4.07 7.05 6.83
C GLU A 208 4.98 6.01 7.49
N ALA A 209 5.39 4.96 6.75
CA ALA A 209 6.33 3.97 7.23
C ALA A 209 7.72 4.54 7.51
N LEU A 210 8.13 5.57 6.75
CA LEU A 210 9.37 6.30 6.98
C LEU A 210 9.26 7.14 8.25
N GLN A 211 8.19 7.92 8.41
CA GLN A 211 7.97 8.79 9.56
C GLN A 211 8.02 8.04 10.89
N SER A 212 7.43 6.85 10.96
CA SER A 212 7.45 6.01 12.17
C SER A 212 8.85 5.54 12.58
N ARG A 213 9.84 5.64 11.68
CA ARG A 213 11.22 5.14 11.86
C ARG A 213 12.29 6.24 11.84
N LEU A 214 11.90 7.47 11.52
CA LEU A 214 12.85 8.59 11.43
C LEU A 214 13.17 9.18 12.80
N GLN A 215 14.48 9.31 13.05
CA GLN A 215 15.00 10.21 14.07
C GLN A 215 15.48 11.48 13.36
N GLY A 216 14.70 12.56 13.46
CA GLY A 216 15.06 13.84 12.85
C GLY A 216 13.86 14.73 12.56
N LYS A 217 14.14 15.98 12.21
CA LYS A 217 13.12 16.96 11.81
C LYS A 217 13.07 17.00 10.28
N TYR A 218 12.00 16.50 9.73
CA TYR A 218 11.71 16.54 8.29
C TYR A 218 10.39 17.28 8.09
N PRO A 219 10.41 18.63 8.17
CA PRO A 219 9.19 19.44 8.23
C PRO A 219 8.35 19.35 6.97
N ASN A 220 8.95 19.20 5.78
CA ASN A 220 8.20 19.17 4.53
C ASN A 220 7.49 17.82 4.33
N ILE A 221 8.17 16.71 4.64
CA ILE A 221 7.53 15.39 4.66
C ILE A 221 6.39 15.35 5.68
N GLN A 222 6.60 15.91 6.88
CA GLN A 222 5.57 15.99 7.92
C GLN A 222 4.38 16.86 7.49
N ALA A 223 4.65 18.01 6.86
CA ALA A 223 3.62 18.90 6.34
C ALA A 223 2.79 18.22 5.23
N PHE A 224 3.44 17.49 4.32
CA PHE A 224 2.76 16.70 3.31
C PHE A 224 1.86 15.64 3.95
N LEU A 225 2.39 14.83 4.86
CA LEU A 225 1.61 13.79 5.56
C LEU A 225 0.42 14.40 6.31
N HIS A 226 0.64 15.50 7.02
CA HIS A 226 -0.46 16.21 7.69
C HIS A 226 -1.53 16.68 6.69
N ARG A 227 -1.13 17.28 5.57
CA ARG A 227 -2.04 17.76 4.52
C ARG A 227 -2.91 16.66 3.96
N ILE A 228 -2.31 15.53 3.56
CA ILE A 228 -3.08 14.41 3.00
C ILE A 228 -4.02 13.78 4.03
N GLN A 229 -3.60 13.70 5.29
CA GLN A 229 -4.41 13.15 6.38
C GLN A 229 -5.63 14.02 6.73
N GLN A 230 -5.62 15.31 6.42
CA GLN A 230 -6.78 16.20 6.62
C GLN A 230 -7.85 16.05 5.52
N ARG A 231 -7.58 15.34 4.43
CA ARG A 231 -8.55 15.14 3.37
C ARG A 231 -9.76 14.35 3.87
N PRO A 232 -11.00 14.79 3.58
CA PRO A 232 -12.21 14.09 4.02
C PRO A 232 -12.25 12.62 3.57
N ALA A 233 -11.81 12.34 2.33
CA ALA A 233 -11.75 11.00 1.79
C ALA A 233 -10.73 10.10 2.54
N PHE A 234 -9.56 10.66 2.93
CA PHE A 234 -8.60 9.94 3.76
C PHE A 234 -9.21 9.55 5.12
N GLN A 235 -9.90 10.49 5.77
CA GLN A 235 -10.54 10.24 7.08
C GLN A 235 -11.65 9.18 6.98
N LYS A 236 -12.47 9.24 5.92
CA LYS A 236 -13.48 8.22 5.65
C LYS A 236 -12.85 6.83 5.41
N ALA A 237 -11.80 6.78 4.56
CA ALA A 237 -11.08 5.54 4.31
C ALA A 237 -10.49 4.96 5.59
N LYS A 238 -9.95 5.82 6.47
CA LYS A 238 -9.41 5.42 7.77
C LYS A 238 -10.49 4.82 8.67
N GLN A 239 -11.67 5.46 8.75
CA GLN A 239 -12.79 4.93 9.52
C GLN A 239 -13.29 3.58 8.99
N LYS A 240 -13.38 3.44 7.66
CA LYS A 240 -13.81 2.19 7.01
C LYS A 240 -12.74 1.10 7.05
N GLY A 241 -11.45 1.47 7.00
CA GLY A 241 -10.32 0.54 7.05
C GLY A 241 -10.06 0.00 8.46
N MET A 242 -10.49 0.69 9.50
CA MET A 242 -10.41 0.20 10.88
C MET A 242 -11.44 -0.91 11.08
N GLY A 243 -11.00 -2.15 11.00
CA GLY A 243 -11.78 -3.30 11.44
C GLY A 243 -11.98 -3.27 12.96
N SER A 244 -12.97 -4.00 13.47
CA SER A 244 -13.33 -4.04 14.89
C SER A 244 -12.22 -4.49 15.86
N ASN A 245 -11.04 -4.91 15.37
CA ASN A 245 -9.91 -5.43 16.14
C ASN A 245 -8.55 -4.97 15.59
N GLU A 246 -8.42 -3.76 15.07
CA GLU A 246 -7.16 -3.30 14.49
C GLU A 246 -6.05 -3.17 15.54
N ARG A 247 -4.91 -3.79 15.25
CA ARG A 247 -3.65 -3.56 15.96
C ARG A 247 -3.12 -2.17 15.62
N ASN A 248 -2.38 -1.58 16.53
CA ASN A 248 -1.66 -0.36 16.21
C ASN A 248 -0.61 -0.66 15.13
N CYS A 249 -0.79 -0.07 13.94
CA CYS A 249 0.12 -0.30 12.80
C CYS A 249 1.55 0.17 13.05
N ALA A 250 1.79 0.95 14.08
CA ALA A 250 3.14 1.37 14.50
C ALA A 250 3.99 0.20 15.04
N ASP A 251 3.37 -0.90 15.44
CA ASP A 251 4.05 -2.09 15.99
C ASP A 251 4.50 -3.08 14.92
N ILE A 252 4.15 -2.85 13.66
CA ILE A 252 4.52 -3.64 12.48
C ILE A 252 5.64 -2.94 11.71
#